data_14cd678d59acfe7130c7f3921481fba1
#
_entry.id   14cd678d59acfe7130c7f3921481fba1
#
_cell.length_a   1.000
_cell.length_b   1.000
_cell.length_c   1.000
_cell.angle_alpha   90.00
_cell.angle_beta   90.00
_cell.angle_gamma   90.00
#
_symmetry.space_group_name_H-M   'P 1'
#
loop_
_entity.id
_entity.type
_entity.pdbx_description
1 polymer ?
#
loop_
_entity_poly.entity_id
_entity_poly.type
_entity_poly.pdbx_seq_one_letter_code
_entity_poly.pdbx_strand_id
1 'polypeptide(L)'
;PFDHRSTFEKAGFEDISRVKQIIYEAFKKSLDTVENGAILIDEEYGDEILRDAKDKGYTTLLTTEKSGQEDFVFEYGDDFAVHIEKYNPDFAKVLIKVETEISDLTKTNLKKLNDYCHSTSLKLLIEIVSGGNLDLILKTISELQHAGIDPDVWKVEGMENEFAYEQIVQEAR
;
A
#
# COMPACT_ATOMS: atom_id res chain seq x y z
N PRO A 1 -1.02 3.51 -9.56
CA PRO A 1 -1.08 2.30 -8.75
C PRO A 1 -1.71 1.16 -9.52
N PHE A 2 -1.11 -0.04 -9.46
CA PHE A 2 -1.55 -1.21 -10.23
C PHE A 2 -2.21 -2.28 -9.36
N ASP A 3 -2.41 -1.99 -8.09
CA ASP A 3 -2.99 -2.94 -7.16
C ASP A 3 -4.53 -2.90 -7.22
N HIS A 4 -5.06 -3.41 -8.31
CA HIS A 4 -6.50 -3.52 -8.54
C HIS A 4 -6.91 -4.96 -8.88
N ARG A 5 -6.27 -5.96 -8.25
CA ARG A 5 -6.55 -7.38 -8.47
C ARG A 5 -8.05 -7.68 -8.46
N SER A 6 -8.73 -7.37 -7.37
CA SER A 6 -10.17 -7.61 -7.24
C SER A 6 -11.03 -6.84 -8.26
N THR A 7 -10.56 -5.69 -8.75
CA THR A 7 -11.24 -4.92 -9.79
C THR A 7 -11.13 -5.60 -11.14
N PHE A 8 -9.95 -6.12 -11.47
CA PHE A 8 -9.73 -6.85 -12.72
C PHE A 8 -10.50 -8.16 -12.75
N GLU A 9 -10.53 -8.90 -11.64
CA GLU A 9 -11.34 -10.13 -11.50
C GLU A 9 -12.83 -9.85 -11.71
N LYS A 10 -13.37 -8.82 -11.03
CA LYS A 10 -14.78 -8.41 -11.19
C LYS A 10 -15.10 -7.91 -12.59
N ALA A 11 -14.13 -7.32 -13.30
CA ALA A 11 -14.27 -6.90 -14.69
C ALA A 11 -14.15 -8.06 -15.70
N GLY A 12 -13.90 -9.28 -15.21
CA GLY A 12 -13.85 -10.48 -16.05
C GLY A 12 -12.54 -10.67 -16.81
N PHE A 13 -11.45 -10.03 -16.38
CA PHE A 13 -10.15 -10.30 -16.97
C PHE A 13 -9.61 -11.66 -16.48
N GLU A 14 -9.36 -12.56 -17.43
CA GLU A 14 -8.81 -13.90 -17.14
C GLU A 14 -7.30 -13.89 -16.90
N ASP A 15 -6.57 -13.00 -17.59
CA ASP A 15 -5.11 -12.87 -17.49
C ASP A 15 -4.72 -11.52 -16.86
N ILE A 16 -4.76 -11.46 -15.53
CA ILE A 16 -4.45 -10.27 -14.75
C ILE A 16 -2.97 -9.89 -14.90
N SER A 17 -2.06 -10.86 -14.97
CA SER A 17 -0.64 -10.61 -15.18
C SER A 17 -0.41 -9.88 -16.50
N ARG A 18 -1.11 -10.28 -17.56
CA ARG A 18 -1.02 -9.61 -18.86
C ARG A 18 -1.55 -8.17 -18.81
N VAL A 19 -2.66 -7.94 -18.10
CA VAL A 19 -3.20 -6.59 -17.91
C VAL A 19 -2.18 -5.70 -17.19
N LYS A 20 -1.61 -6.19 -16.08
CA LYS A 20 -0.59 -5.47 -15.32
C LYS A 20 0.66 -5.19 -16.17
N GLN A 21 1.06 -6.14 -17.02
CA GLN A 21 2.18 -5.93 -17.94
C GLN A 21 1.91 -4.80 -18.95
N ILE A 22 0.71 -4.72 -19.52
CA ILE A 22 0.32 -3.62 -20.42
C ILE A 22 0.39 -2.27 -19.71
N ILE A 23 -0.10 -2.20 -18.47
CA ILE A 23 -0.04 -0.98 -17.66
C ILE A 23 1.42 -0.62 -17.34
N TYR A 24 2.26 -1.62 -17.06
CA TYR A 24 3.68 -1.40 -16.80
C TYR A 24 4.41 -0.84 -18.05
N GLU A 25 4.11 -1.35 -19.24
CA GLU A 25 4.66 -0.80 -20.49
C GLU A 25 4.22 0.67 -20.70
N ALA A 26 2.96 1.00 -20.34
CA ALA A 26 2.48 2.37 -20.39
C ALA A 26 3.20 3.27 -19.35
N PHE A 27 3.43 2.76 -18.14
CA PHE A 27 4.22 3.44 -17.10
C PHE A 27 5.64 3.75 -17.61
N LYS A 28 6.34 2.77 -18.18
CA LYS A 28 7.70 2.99 -18.74
C LYS A 28 7.72 4.10 -19.78
N LYS A 29 6.73 4.15 -20.65
CA LYS A 29 6.62 5.22 -21.66
C LYS A 29 6.32 6.59 -21.04
N SER A 30 5.60 6.65 -19.92
CA SER A 30 5.30 7.91 -19.27
C SER A 30 6.53 8.53 -18.59
N LEU A 31 7.54 7.73 -18.24
CA LEU A 31 8.78 8.21 -17.62
C LEU A 31 9.62 9.11 -18.54
N ASP A 32 9.37 9.09 -19.85
CA ASP A 32 9.97 10.06 -20.79
C ASP A 32 9.54 11.49 -20.49
N THR A 33 8.42 11.68 -19.76
CA THR A 33 7.81 12.97 -19.45
C THR A 33 7.65 13.26 -17.97
N VAL A 34 7.90 12.26 -17.10
CA VAL A 34 7.72 12.35 -15.63
C VAL A 34 9.00 11.91 -14.94
N GLU A 35 9.65 12.82 -14.22
CA GLU A 35 10.97 12.57 -13.62
C GLU A 35 10.95 11.58 -12.44
N ASN A 36 9.83 11.45 -11.70
CA ASN A 36 9.74 10.65 -10.49
C ASN A 36 8.53 9.71 -10.53
N GLY A 37 8.67 8.59 -11.22
CA GLY A 37 7.65 7.56 -11.27
C GLY A 37 7.88 6.47 -10.21
N ALA A 38 6.80 6.01 -9.58
CA ALA A 38 6.81 4.87 -8.68
C ALA A 38 5.75 3.85 -9.09
N ILE A 39 6.03 2.58 -8.86
CA ILE A 39 5.14 1.49 -9.19
C ILE A 39 4.71 0.74 -7.94
N LEU A 40 3.41 0.60 -7.75
CA LEU A 40 2.79 -0.19 -6.69
C LEU A 40 2.20 -1.46 -7.29
N ILE A 41 2.62 -2.61 -6.82
CA ILE A 41 2.19 -3.89 -7.37
C ILE A 41 2.28 -5.01 -6.32
N ASP A 42 1.48 -6.06 -6.48
CA ASP A 42 1.53 -7.30 -5.71
C ASP A 42 2.54 -8.31 -6.31
N GLU A 43 2.95 -9.27 -5.49
CA GLU A 43 3.85 -10.35 -5.92
C GLU A 43 3.16 -11.34 -6.87
N GLU A 44 1.90 -11.69 -6.60
CA GLU A 44 1.20 -12.79 -7.30
C GLU A 44 1.13 -12.57 -8.82
N TYR A 45 0.77 -11.36 -9.23
CA TYR A 45 0.62 -11.01 -10.64
C TYR A 45 1.71 -10.09 -11.19
N GLY A 46 2.66 -9.70 -10.34
CA GLY A 46 3.66 -8.68 -10.64
C GLY A 46 5.12 -9.09 -10.42
N ASP A 47 5.44 -10.39 -10.21
CA ASP A 47 6.81 -10.85 -9.94
C ASP A 47 7.82 -10.33 -10.97
N GLU A 48 7.56 -10.50 -12.27
CA GLU A 48 8.45 -10.04 -13.34
C GLU A 48 8.56 -8.50 -13.38
N ILE A 49 7.45 -7.81 -13.10
CA ILE A 49 7.41 -6.34 -13.08
C ILE A 49 8.24 -5.80 -11.92
N LEU A 50 8.11 -6.38 -10.72
CA LEU A 50 8.89 -5.99 -9.55
C LEU A 50 10.40 -6.11 -9.80
N ARG A 51 10.83 -7.22 -10.42
CA ARG A 51 12.25 -7.45 -10.76
C ARG A 51 12.73 -6.46 -11.81
N ASP A 52 12.02 -6.32 -12.93
CA ASP A 52 12.40 -5.40 -14.00
C ASP A 52 12.42 -3.94 -13.52
N ALA A 53 11.45 -3.53 -12.71
CA ALA A 53 11.39 -2.20 -12.13
C ALA A 53 12.58 -1.92 -11.20
N LYS A 54 12.93 -2.89 -10.36
CA LYS A 54 14.09 -2.78 -9.46
C LYS A 54 15.40 -2.72 -10.24
N ASP A 55 15.59 -3.58 -11.23
CA ASP A 55 16.79 -3.59 -12.10
C ASP A 55 16.95 -2.27 -12.86
N LYS A 56 15.86 -1.59 -13.19
CA LYS A 56 15.85 -0.27 -13.83
C LYS A 56 15.98 0.90 -12.84
N GLY A 57 16.02 0.64 -11.55
CA GLY A 57 16.12 1.67 -10.52
C GLY A 57 14.83 2.49 -10.34
N TYR A 58 13.67 1.95 -10.70
CA TYR A 58 12.40 2.60 -10.44
C TYR A 58 12.01 2.41 -8.97
N THR A 59 11.36 3.41 -8.38
CA THR A 59 10.80 3.29 -7.04
C THR A 59 9.68 2.26 -7.03
N THR A 60 9.82 1.25 -6.17
CA THR A 60 8.88 0.12 -6.08
C THR A 60 8.17 0.10 -4.74
N LEU A 61 6.87 -0.15 -4.78
CA LEU A 61 6.03 -0.38 -3.61
C LEU A 61 5.42 -1.78 -3.73
N LEU A 62 5.66 -2.63 -2.72
CA LEU A 62 5.12 -3.98 -2.67
C LEU A 62 3.91 -4.02 -1.75
N THR A 63 2.77 -4.56 -2.24
CA THR A 63 1.62 -4.80 -1.38
C THR A 63 1.86 -5.99 -0.46
N THR A 64 1.49 -5.87 0.80
CA THR A 64 1.71 -6.89 1.82
C THR A 64 0.42 -7.54 2.30
N GLU A 65 -0.71 -6.87 2.04
CA GLU A 65 -2.02 -7.32 2.47
C GLU A 65 -2.64 -8.38 1.57
N LYS A 66 -3.33 -9.33 2.19
CA LYS A 66 -4.19 -10.28 1.50
C LYS A 66 -5.46 -9.59 1.02
N SER A 67 -5.73 -9.71 -0.28
CA SER A 67 -6.90 -9.07 -0.89
C SER A 67 -8.22 -9.66 -0.38
N GLY A 68 -9.25 -8.80 -0.28
CA GLY A 68 -10.61 -9.24 0.03
C GLY A 68 -10.89 -9.56 1.49
N GLN A 69 -9.98 -9.25 2.40
CA GLN A 69 -10.18 -9.41 3.84
C GLN A 69 -10.75 -8.11 4.44
N GLU A 70 -11.52 -8.26 5.52
CA GLU A 70 -12.00 -7.13 6.33
C GLU A 70 -10.86 -6.57 7.17
N ASP A 71 -10.14 -7.45 7.87
CA ASP A 71 -8.96 -7.11 8.64
C ASP A 71 -7.69 -7.15 7.80
N PHE A 72 -6.67 -6.40 8.21
CA PHE A 72 -5.34 -6.57 7.65
C PHE A 72 -4.74 -7.91 8.11
N VAL A 73 -4.58 -8.80 7.18
CA VAL A 73 -3.78 -10.01 7.31
C VAL A 73 -2.73 -10.04 6.19
N PHE A 74 -1.55 -10.55 6.50
CA PHE A 74 -0.49 -10.68 5.51
C PHE A 74 -0.88 -11.70 4.42
N GLU A 75 -0.57 -11.42 3.16
CA GLU A 75 -0.78 -12.35 2.05
C GLU A 75 -0.04 -13.68 2.31
N TYR A 76 1.17 -13.61 2.86
CA TYR A 76 2.01 -14.77 3.13
C TYR A 76 2.17 -15.06 4.63
N GLY A 77 1.24 -14.62 5.47
CA GLY A 77 1.23 -14.89 6.90
C GLY A 77 2.56 -14.52 7.58
N ASP A 78 3.15 -15.44 8.33
CA ASP A 78 4.39 -15.21 9.07
C ASP A 78 5.64 -15.11 8.16
N ASP A 79 5.55 -15.56 6.92
CA ASP A 79 6.64 -15.49 5.94
C ASP A 79 6.71 -14.13 5.19
N PHE A 80 5.87 -13.14 5.57
CA PHE A 80 5.79 -11.84 4.91
C PHE A 80 7.15 -11.17 4.72
N ALA A 81 8.04 -11.29 5.70
CA ALA A 81 9.38 -10.69 5.65
C ALA A 81 10.23 -11.30 4.53
N VAL A 82 10.22 -12.62 4.37
CA VAL A 82 10.94 -13.34 3.30
C VAL A 82 10.45 -12.88 1.91
N HIS A 83 9.15 -12.67 1.76
CA HIS A 83 8.56 -12.20 0.52
C HIS A 83 8.93 -10.74 0.22
N ILE A 84 8.98 -9.88 1.23
CA ILE A 84 9.48 -8.50 1.07
C ILE A 84 10.97 -8.51 0.67
N GLU A 85 11.81 -9.26 1.36
CA GLU A 85 13.24 -9.36 1.09
C GLU A 85 13.56 -9.87 -0.33
N LYS A 86 12.74 -10.77 -0.84
CA LYS A 86 12.86 -11.32 -2.20
C LYS A 86 12.91 -10.24 -3.29
N TYR A 87 12.18 -9.14 -3.11
CA TYR A 87 12.08 -8.05 -4.09
C TYR A 87 12.86 -6.81 -3.67
N ASN A 88 13.22 -6.69 -2.39
CA ASN A 88 13.87 -5.51 -1.82
C ASN A 88 13.23 -4.20 -2.31
N PRO A 89 11.92 -3.99 -2.09
CA PRO A 89 11.21 -2.81 -2.55
C PRO A 89 11.65 -1.57 -1.78
N ASP A 90 11.29 -0.39 -2.29
CA ASP A 90 11.56 0.87 -1.57
C ASP A 90 10.51 1.13 -0.48
N PHE A 91 9.29 0.58 -0.66
CA PHE A 91 8.21 0.65 0.32
C PHE A 91 7.49 -0.69 0.47
N ALA A 92 7.17 -1.06 1.71
CA ALA A 92 6.06 -1.96 1.99
C ALA A 92 4.76 -1.14 2.00
N LYS A 93 3.72 -1.61 1.34
CA LYS A 93 2.40 -0.94 1.32
C LYS A 93 1.35 -1.85 1.93
N VAL A 94 0.49 -1.28 2.73
CA VAL A 94 -0.71 -1.93 3.24
C VAL A 94 -1.93 -1.04 3.04
N LEU A 95 -3.06 -1.64 2.68
CA LEU A 95 -4.37 -1.00 2.66
C LEU A 95 -5.21 -1.54 3.81
N ILE A 96 -5.81 -0.64 4.57
CA ILE A 96 -6.81 -0.97 5.59
C ILE A 96 -8.14 -0.30 5.23
N LYS A 97 -9.23 -1.06 5.41
CA LYS A 97 -10.59 -0.53 5.31
C LYS A 97 -11.10 -0.26 6.70
N VAL A 98 -11.66 0.91 6.92
CA VAL A 98 -12.17 1.32 8.22
C VAL A 98 -13.59 1.82 8.05
N GLU A 99 -14.56 1.04 8.54
CA GLU A 99 -15.99 1.40 8.52
C GLU A 99 -16.43 2.03 9.85
N THR A 100 -15.85 1.60 10.95
CA THR A 100 -16.15 2.10 12.31
C THR A 100 -14.89 2.31 13.14
N GLU A 101 -14.13 1.26 13.38
CA GLU A 101 -12.87 1.26 14.15
C GLU A 101 -11.96 0.14 13.64
N ILE A 102 -10.67 0.25 13.96
CA ILE A 102 -9.68 -0.76 13.60
C ILE A 102 -9.70 -1.88 14.62
N SER A 103 -9.71 -3.14 14.15
CA SER A 103 -9.64 -4.32 15.01
C SER A 103 -8.27 -4.46 15.68
N ASP A 104 -8.24 -5.19 16.80
CA ASP A 104 -6.98 -5.53 17.48
C ASP A 104 -6.06 -6.40 16.59
N LEU A 105 -6.64 -7.24 15.73
CA LEU A 105 -5.88 -8.04 14.77
C LEU A 105 -5.16 -7.15 13.76
N THR A 106 -5.87 -6.18 13.19
CA THR A 106 -5.30 -5.20 12.26
C THR A 106 -4.20 -4.39 12.93
N LYS A 107 -4.42 -3.88 14.15
CA LYS A 107 -3.40 -3.15 14.94
C LYS A 107 -2.15 -3.99 15.19
N THR A 108 -2.34 -5.26 15.59
CA THR A 108 -1.24 -6.19 15.87
C THR A 108 -0.40 -6.44 14.61
N ASN A 109 -1.04 -6.72 13.47
CA ASN A 109 -0.33 -6.99 12.23
C ASN A 109 0.34 -5.72 11.67
N LEU A 110 -0.30 -4.55 11.78
CA LEU A 110 0.33 -3.28 11.40
C LEU A 110 1.55 -2.98 12.26
N LYS A 111 1.47 -3.22 13.57
CA LYS A 111 2.62 -3.05 14.46
C LYS A 111 3.78 -3.98 14.07
N LYS A 112 3.49 -5.24 13.75
CA LYS A 112 4.49 -6.20 13.28
C LYS A 112 5.16 -5.74 11.98
N LEU A 113 4.39 -5.24 11.01
CA LEU A 113 4.92 -4.69 9.75
C LEU A 113 5.75 -3.43 10.01
N ASN A 114 5.26 -2.50 10.82
CA ASN A 114 5.94 -1.26 11.19
C ASN A 114 7.31 -1.55 11.83
N ASP A 115 7.36 -2.45 12.81
CA ASP A 115 8.61 -2.79 13.49
C ASP A 115 9.62 -3.47 12.55
N TYR A 116 9.14 -4.32 11.64
CA TYR A 116 9.97 -4.88 10.59
C TYR A 116 10.55 -3.79 9.67
N CYS A 117 9.72 -2.88 9.18
CA CYS A 117 10.14 -1.78 8.32
C CYS A 117 11.19 -0.90 9.00
N HIS A 118 10.97 -0.51 10.25
CA HIS A 118 11.94 0.29 11.01
C HIS A 118 13.27 -0.46 11.23
N SER A 119 13.22 -1.77 11.51
CA SER A 119 14.42 -2.58 11.75
C SER A 119 15.29 -2.79 10.50
N THR A 120 14.69 -2.71 9.32
CA THR A 120 15.33 -2.93 8.02
C THR A 120 15.56 -1.65 7.21
N SER A 121 15.16 -0.48 7.75
CA SER A 121 15.15 0.81 7.04
C SER A 121 14.29 0.81 5.76
N LEU A 122 13.32 -0.10 5.67
CA LEU A 122 12.31 -0.14 4.63
C LEU A 122 11.24 0.90 4.94
N LYS A 123 10.79 1.67 3.96
CA LYS A 123 9.72 2.63 4.15
C LYS A 123 8.35 1.94 4.20
N LEU A 124 7.47 2.47 5.04
CA LEU A 124 6.10 1.99 5.19
C LEU A 124 5.09 3.00 4.63
N LEU A 125 4.17 2.53 3.80
CA LEU A 125 3.00 3.28 3.35
C LEU A 125 1.73 2.60 3.84
N ILE A 126 0.91 3.33 4.62
CA ILE A 126 -0.42 2.87 5.04
C ILE A 126 -1.49 3.64 4.27
N GLU A 127 -2.34 2.90 3.56
CA GLU A 127 -3.51 3.43 2.85
C GLU A 127 -4.76 3.20 3.70
N ILE A 128 -5.47 4.28 4.04
CA ILE A 128 -6.74 4.24 4.78
C ILE A 128 -7.88 4.49 3.81
N VAL A 129 -8.83 3.55 3.76
CA VAL A 129 -10.08 3.65 2.99
C VAL A 129 -11.24 3.66 3.96
N SER A 130 -11.97 4.79 4.02
CA SER A 130 -13.07 5.04 4.98
C SER A 130 -14.37 5.46 4.31
N GLY A 131 -14.45 5.42 2.96
CA GLY A 131 -15.57 5.99 2.22
C GLY A 131 -15.60 7.52 2.27
N GLY A 132 -14.45 8.16 2.44
CA GLY A 132 -14.33 9.63 2.52
C GLY A 132 -14.73 10.22 3.88
N ASN A 133 -14.85 9.41 4.93
CA ASN A 133 -15.18 9.88 6.28
C ASN A 133 -13.94 10.45 6.98
N LEU A 134 -13.85 11.80 7.02
CA LEU A 134 -12.73 12.52 7.61
C LEU A 134 -12.50 12.20 9.09
N ASP A 135 -13.56 12.21 9.90
CA ASP A 135 -13.45 11.95 11.35
C ASP A 135 -12.87 10.55 11.62
N LEU A 136 -13.26 9.59 10.78
CA LEU A 136 -12.77 8.23 10.88
C LEU A 136 -11.30 8.12 10.45
N ILE A 137 -10.87 8.86 9.43
CA ILE A 137 -9.46 8.94 9.02
C ILE A 137 -8.62 9.51 10.16
N LEU A 138 -9.02 10.66 10.71
CA LEU A 138 -8.29 11.32 11.80
C LEU A 138 -8.18 10.41 13.03
N LYS A 139 -9.31 9.82 13.44
CA LYS A 139 -9.33 8.85 14.56
C LYS A 139 -8.39 7.69 14.30
N THR A 140 -8.40 7.13 13.08
CA THR A 140 -7.56 6.00 12.70
C THR A 140 -6.07 6.35 12.76
N ILE A 141 -5.66 7.48 12.22
CA ILE A 141 -4.27 7.96 12.29
C ILE A 141 -3.84 8.09 13.74
N SER A 142 -4.63 8.79 14.57
CA SER A 142 -4.35 8.99 15.99
C SER A 142 -4.22 7.68 16.76
N GLU A 143 -5.14 6.75 16.55
CA GLU A 143 -5.09 5.42 17.21
C GLU A 143 -3.85 4.62 16.82
N LEU A 144 -3.46 4.64 15.55
CA LEU A 144 -2.28 3.93 15.06
C LEU A 144 -0.99 4.55 15.62
N GLN A 145 -0.87 5.88 15.63
CA GLN A 145 0.26 6.57 16.23
C GLN A 145 0.39 6.30 17.74
N HIS A 146 -0.73 6.31 18.48
CA HIS A 146 -0.74 5.93 19.89
C HIS A 146 -0.33 4.47 20.14
N ALA A 147 -0.55 3.58 19.17
CA ALA A 147 -0.06 2.21 19.19
C ALA A 147 1.43 2.08 18.77
N GLY A 148 2.11 3.19 18.49
CA GLY A 148 3.50 3.21 18.03
C GLY A 148 3.66 2.71 16.60
N ILE A 149 2.66 2.95 15.75
CA ILE A 149 2.68 2.68 14.31
C ILE A 149 2.84 4.03 13.62
N ASP A 150 4.00 4.23 12.99
CA ASP A 150 4.40 5.50 12.40
C ASP A 150 4.96 5.26 10.98
N PRO A 151 4.08 5.27 9.97
CA PRO A 151 4.50 5.05 8.59
C PRO A 151 5.17 6.29 7.99
N ASP A 152 6.05 6.10 7.01
CA ASP A 152 6.65 7.19 6.25
C ASP A 152 5.61 7.94 5.38
N VAL A 153 4.55 7.27 4.99
CA VAL A 153 3.50 7.84 4.13
C VAL A 153 2.11 7.37 4.56
N TRP A 154 1.26 8.34 4.85
CA TRP A 154 -0.18 8.13 4.92
C TRP A 154 -0.81 8.39 3.55
N LYS A 155 -1.54 7.42 3.03
CA LYS A 155 -2.33 7.56 1.81
C LYS A 155 -3.81 7.49 2.19
N VAL A 156 -4.58 8.47 1.75
CA VAL A 156 -6.02 8.59 2.01
C VAL A 156 -6.79 8.74 0.71
N GLU A 157 -8.11 8.52 0.78
CA GLU A 157 -9.02 8.80 -0.33
C GLU A 157 -9.07 10.29 -0.64
N GLY A 158 -9.49 10.66 -1.84
CA GLY A 158 -9.71 12.05 -2.22
C GLY A 158 -10.80 12.71 -1.36
N MET A 159 -10.49 13.88 -0.81
CA MET A 159 -11.44 14.70 -0.04
C MET A 159 -12.01 15.82 -0.88
N GLU A 160 -13.26 16.26 -0.56
CA GLU A 160 -13.95 17.28 -1.34
C GLU A 160 -13.42 18.70 -1.11
N ASN A 161 -12.71 18.94 0.01
CA ASN A 161 -12.23 20.29 0.36
C ASN A 161 -10.81 20.30 0.93
N GLU A 162 -10.12 21.42 0.75
CA GLU A 162 -8.74 21.61 1.20
C GLU A 162 -8.59 21.56 2.73
N PHE A 163 -9.59 22.01 3.49
CA PHE A 163 -9.56 22.00 4.94
C PHE A 163 -9.45 20.58 5.53
N ALA A 164 -10.06 19.58 4.87
CA ALA A 164 -9.90 18.19 5.27
C ALA A 164 -8.45 17.71 5.17
N TYR A 165 -7.73 18.10 4.11
CA TYR A 165 -6.32 17.77 3.96
C TYR A 165 -5.44 18.44 5.00
N GLU A 166 -5.73 19.70 5.37
CA GLU A 166 -5.00 20.40 6.45
C GLU A 166 -5.14 19.66 7.78
N GLN A 167 -6.34 19.20 8.12
CA GLN A 167 -6.58 18.42 9.34
C GLN A 167 -5.83 17.08 9.32
N ILE A 168 -5.87 16.36 8.19
CA ILE A 168 -5.13 15.09 8.04
C ILE A 168 -3.63 15.33 8.20
N VAL A 169 -3.07 16.35 7.58
CA VAL A 169 -1.64 16.71 7.71
C VAL A 169 -1.27 17.09 9.15
N GLN A 170 -2.16 17.74 9.88
CA GLN A 170 -1.93 18.08 11.31
C GLN A 170 -1.93 16.83 12.19
N GLU A 171 -2.85 15.90 11.96
CA GLU A 171 -2.95 14.67 12.74
C GLU A 171 -1.80 13.71 12.41
N ALA A 172 -1.35 13.66 11.17
CA ALA A 172 -0.30 12.77 10.68
C ALA A 172 1.14 13.18 11.09
N ARG A 173 1.30 14.25 11.86
CA ARG A 173 2.61 14.75 12.36
C ARG A 173 2.94 14.22 13.74
#